data_f20c6a87d6579db87f931d850530ddab
#
_entry.id   f20c6a87d6579db87f931d850530ddab
#
_cell.length_a   1.000
_cell.length_b   1.000
_cell.length_c   1.000
_cell.angle_alpha   90.00
_cell.angle_beta   90.00
_cell.angle_gamma   90.00
#
_symmetry.space_group_name_H-M   'P 1'
#
loop_
_entity.id
_entity.type
_entity.pdbx_description
1 polymer ?
#
loop_
_entity_poly.entity_id
_entity_poly.type
_entity_poly.pdbx_seq_one_letter_code
_entity_poly.pdbx_strand_id
1 'polypeptide(L)'
;ESIKQIGVVSPLIVRPDPEGGFEILSGHRRLHAAQLAGLETVPVIVKEMDDDAAIIFMVDSNLQRENILPSERAFSYKMKLEAMKHQGERSDLQPETTSRQLGEKLQTSVAVMSEEMGESQRQIQRFIRLTNLIPEILDMVDEKKIAFNPAVELSYLKPSEQKEFLEAMDYAQASHYLS
;
A
#
# COMPACT_ATOMS: atom_id res chain seq x y z
N GLU A 1 14.26 4.04 -24.07
CA GLU A 1 14.61 3.79 -25.50
C GLU A 1 13.71 2.75 -26.14
N SER A 2 13.41 1.62 -25.50
CA SER A 2 12.58 0.52 -26.05
C SER A 2 11.19 1.02 -26.49
N ILE A 3 10.51 1.88 -25.70
CA ILE A 3 9.19 2.40 -26.04
C ILE A 3 9.19 3.31 -27.28
N LYS A 4 10.29 4.01 -27.55
CA LYS A 4 10.42 4.81 -28.79
C LYS A 4 10.50 3.94 -30.05
N GLN A 5 11.04 2.74 -29.93
CA GLN A 5 11.27 1.84 -31.08
C GLN A 5 10.08 0.92 -31.34
N ILE A 6 9.47 0.39 -30.29
CA ILE A 6 8.48 -0.71 -30.37
C ILE A 6 7.09 -0.29 -29.86
N GLY A 7 6.96 0.92 -29.31
CA GLY A 7 5.73 1.37 -28.64
C GLY A 7 5.54 0.69 -27.29
N VAL A 8 4.31 0.82 -26.74
CA VAL A 8 3.93 0.17 -25.49
C VAL A 8 3.38 -1.22 -25.80
N VAL A 9 4.19 -2.24 -25.61
CA VAL A 9 3.85 -3.64 -25.92
C VAL A 9 2.80 -4.20 -24.94
N SER A 10 2.94 -3.88 -23.64
CA SER A 10 2.00 -4.32 -22.62
C SER A 10 0.98 -3.22 -22.35
N PRO A 11 -0.33 -3.44 -22.58
CA PRO A 11 -1.34 -2.40 -22.43
C PRO A 11 -1.44 -1.93 -20.98
N LEU A 12 -1.88 -0.67 -20.80
CA LEU A 12 -2.28 -0.14 -19.51
C LEU A 12 -3.65 -0.74 -19.13
N ILE A 13 -3.94 -0.77 -17.84
CA ILE A 13 -5.27 -1.15 -17.35
C ILE A 13 -5.93 0.10 -16.81
N VAL A 14 -7.13 0.38 -17.30
CA VAL A 14 -7.91 1.57 -16.97
C VAL A 14 -9.34 1.20 -16.64
N ARG A 15 -10.05 2.09 -15.93
CA ARG A 15 -11.52 2.03 -15.80
C ARG A 15 -12.15 3.34 -16.28
N PRO A 16 -13.44 3.35 -16.66
CA PRO A 16 -14.16 4.58 -16.91
C PRO A 16 -14.17 5.47 -15.66
N ASP A 17 -13.89 6.76 -15.83
CA ASP A 17 -14.01 7.75 -14.77
C ASP A 17 -15.42 8.33 -14.77
N PRO A 18 -16.13 8.40 -13.64
CA PRO A 18 -17.47 9.01 -13.57
C PRO A 18 -17.53 10.46 -14.04
N GLU A 19 -16.44 11.21 -13.92
CA GLU A 19 -16.31 12.60 -14.39
C GLU A 19 -15.93 12.71 -15.86
N GLY A 20 -15.71 11.59 -16.54
CA GLY A 20 -15.35 11.46 -17.94
C GLY A 20 -13.87 11.10 -18.16
N GLY A 21 -13.64 10.33 -19.22
CA GLY A 21 -12.31 9.78 -19.52
C GLY A 21 -12.02 8.46 -18.83
N PHE A 22 -10.77 8.22 -18.48
CA PHE A 22 -10.32 6.96 -17.89
C PHE A 22 -9.37 7.19 -16.73
N GLU A 23 -9.59 6.48 -15.64
CA GLU A 23 -8.66 6.36 -14.53
C GLU A 23 -7.71 5.18 -14.75
N ILE A 24 -6.41 5.39 -14.52
CA ILE A 24 -5.38 4.36 -14.70
C ILE A 24 -5.25 3.54 -13.43
N LEU A 25 -5.50 2.25 -13.54
CA LEU A 25 -5.35 1.29 -12.45
C LEU A 25 -3.96 0.65 -12.44
N SER A 26 -3.35 0.44 -13.62
CA SER A 26 -2.00 -0.12 -13.73
C SER A 26 -1.30 0.38 -14.99
N GLY A 27 -0.01 0.69 -14.87
CA GLY A 27 0.83 1.09 -16.00
C GLY A 27 1.27 2.55 -16.01
N HIS A 28 1.17 3.30 -14.92
CA HIS A 28 1.58 4.71 -14.82
C HIS A 28 3.00 4.97 -15.35
N ARG A 29 3.97 4.11 -15.03
CA ARG A 29 5.35 4.23 -15.54
C ARG A 29 5.43 4.05 -17.05
N ARG A 30 4.59 3.18 -17.64
CA ARG A 30 4.51 2.95 -19.10
C ARG A 30 3.89 4.16 -19.79
N LEU A 31 2.82 4.74 -19.22
CA LEU A 31 2.23 5.97 -19.72
C LEU A 31 3.25 7.12 -19.70
N HIS A 32 3.90 7.33 -18.57
CA HIS A 32 4.91 8.39 -18.45
C HIS A 32 6.06 8.21 -19.47
N ALA A 33 6.53 6.98 -19.65
CA ALA A 33 7.56 6.69 -20.64
C ALA A 33 7.07 6.86 -22.09
N ALA A 34 5.78 6.58 -22.38
CA ALA A 34 5.17 6.84 -23.68
C ALA A 34 5.06 8.34 -23.98
N GLN A 35 4.65 9.14 -22.99
CA GLN A 35 4.63 10.60 -23.08
C GLN A 35 6.03 11.18 -23.36
N LEU A 36 7.05 10.72 -22.63
CA LEU A 36 8.45 11.11 -22.89
C LEU A 36 8.96 10.66 -24.26
N ALA A 37 8.39 9.60 -24.79
CA ALA A 37 8.71 9.09 -26.14
C ALA A 37 7.96 9.85 -27.26
N GLY A 38 7.01 10.72 -26.92
CA GLY A 38 6.18 11.46 -27.88
C GLY A 38 5.10 10.63 -28.54
N LEU A 39 4.64 9.54 -27.92
CA LEU A 39 3.54 8.72 -28.43
C LEU A 39 2.20 9.42 -28.18
N GLU A 40 1.40 9.59 -29.20
CA GLU A 40 0.05 10.20 -29.10
C GLU A 40 -0.98 9.28 -28.46
N THR A 41 -0.80 7.98 -28.60
CA THR A 41 -1.73 6.97 -28.10
C THR A 41 -1.00 5.80 -27.47
N VAL A 42 -1.66 5.14 -26.51
CA VAL A 42 -1.17 3.93 -25.85
C VAL A 42 -2.27 2.88 -25.81
N PRO A 43 -1.94 1.58 -25.95
CA PRO A 43 -2.93 0.52 -25.83
C PRO A 43 -3.43 0.41 -24.39
N VAL A 44 -4.75 0.27 -24.22
CA VAL A 44 -5.39 0.13 -22.91
C VAL A 44 -6.33 -1.08 -22.91
N ILE A 45 -6.49 -1.69 -21.74
CA ILE A 45 -7.58 -2.63 -21.45
C ILE A 45 -8.52 -1.91 -20.48
N VAL A 46 -9.76 -1.72 -20.91
CA VAL A 46 -10.80 -1.11 -20.07
C VAL A 46 -11.44 -2.20 -19.23
N LYS A 47 -11.49 -1.99 -17.91
CA LYS A 47 -12.19 -2.84 -16.94
C LYS A 47 -13.23 -2.02 -16.20
N GLU A 48 -14.47 -2.47 -16.21
CA GLU A 48 -15.52 -1.88 -15.39
C GLU A 48 -15.43 -2.45 -13.98
N MET A 49 -15.27 -1.58 -12.98
CA MET A 49 -15.20 -1.94 -11.57
C MET A 49 -15.52 -0.72 -10.70
N ASP A 50 -16.07 -0.97 -9.52
CA ASP A 50 -16.29 0.06 -8.50
C ASP A 50 -14.99 0.51 -7.83
N ASP A 51 -15.07 1.49 -6.92
CA ASP A 51 -13.90 2.09 -6.28
C ASP A 51 -13.14 1.10 -5.42
N ASP A 52 -13.86 0.27 -4.64
CA ASP A 52 -13.23 -0.71 -3.77
C ASP A 52 -12.50 -1.79 -4.58
N ALA A 53 -13.13 -2.29 -5.64
CA ALA A 53 -12.50 -3.25 -6.56
C ALA A 53 -11.29 -2.64 -7.28
N ALA A 54 -11.35 -1.36 -7.65
CA ALA A 54 -10.24 -0.64 -8.26
C ALA A 54 -9.05 -0.50 -7.31
N ILE A 55 -9.30 -0.17 -6.03
CA ILE A 55 -8.27 -0.10 -4.99
C ILE A 55 -7.61 -1.47 -4.80
N ILE A 56 -8.40 -2.54 -4.65
CA ILE A 56 -7.89 -3.91 -4.50
C ILE A 56 -7.01 -4.28 -5.71
N PHE A 57 -7.50 -4.03 -6.92
CA PHE A 57 -6.75 -4.31 -8.15
C PHE A 57 -5.42 -3.55 -8.23
N MET A 58 -5.43 -2.25 -7.88
CA MET A 58 -4.22 -1.41 -7.84
C MET A 58 -3.20 -1.94 -6.82
N VAL A 59 -3.66 -2.29 -5.63
CA VAL A 59 -2.83 -2.83 -4.56
C VAL A 59 -2.19 -4.14 -4.98
N ASP A 60 -2.97 -5.07 -5.53
CA ASP A 60 -2.47 -6.37 -5.98
C ASP A 60 -1.43 -6.21 -7.09
N SER A 61 -1.66 -5.29 -8.04
CA SER A 61 -0.68 -4.96 -9.08
C SER A 61 0.63 -4.38 -8.52
N ASN A 62 0.57 -3.63 -7.43
CA ASN A 62 1.75 -3.09 -6.76
C ASN A 62 2.50 -4.16 -5.96
N LEU A 63 1.78 -5.02 -5.25
CA LEU A 63 2.36 -6.08 -4.41
C LEU A 63 3.09 -7.16 -5.21
N GLN A 64 2.82 -7.26 -6.52
CA GLN A 64 3.54 -8.18 -7.43
C GLN A 64 4.92 -7.65 -7.87
N ARG A 65 5.35 -6.47 -7.43
CA ARG A 65 6.68 -5.94 -7.77
C ARG A 65 7.76 -6.64 -6.95
N GLU A 66 8.91 -6.89 -7.56
CA GLU A 66 10.05 -7.58 -6.90
C GLU A 66 10.65 -6.77 -5.73
N ASN A 67 10.63 -5.43 -5.82
CA ASN A 67 11.24 -4.54 -4.83
C ASN A 67 10.21 -3.55 -4.31
N ILE A 68 9.46 -3.95 -3.27
CA ILE A 68 8.51 -3.09 -2.56
C ILE A 68 9.13 -2.67 -1.24
N LEU A 69 9.08 -1.38 -0.94
CA LEU A 69 9.50 -0.85 0.35
C LEU A 69 8.57 -1.34 1.47
N PRO A 70 9.08 -1.51 2.70
CA PRO A 70 8.26 -1.87 3.86
C PRO A 70 7.08 -0.92 4.07
N SER A 71 7.27 0.39 3.89
CA SER A 71 6.20 1.40 3.96
C SER A 71 5.15 1.19 2.88
N GLU A 72 5.55 1.01 1.60
CA GLU A 72 4.63 0.77 0.49
C GLU A 72 3.78 -0.49 0.74
N ARG A 73 4.40 -1.57 1.23
CA ARG A 73 3.71 -2.81 1.58
C ARG A 73 2.72 -2.60 2.72
N ALA A 74 3.11 -1.84 3.76
CA ALA A 74 2.27 -1.52 4.91
C ALA A 74 1.00 -0.76 4.50
N PHE A 75 1.14 0.32 3.72
CA PHE A 75 0.00 1.09 3.22
C PHE A 75 -0.84 0.30 2.23
N SER A 76 -0.23 -0.52 1.36
CA SER A 76 -0.94 -1.40 0.44
C SER A 76 -1.84 -2.37 1.18
N TYR A 77 -1.35 -3.06 2.21
CA TYR A 77 -2.17 -3.96 3.01
C TYR A 77 -3.29 -3.24 3.75
N LYS A 78 -3.02 -2.05 4.30
CA LYS A 78 -4.03 -1.24 4.95
C LYS A 78 -5.15 -0.83 3.98
N MET A 79 -4.80 -0.30 2.81
CA MET A 79 -5.76 0.11 1.78
C MET A 79 -6.63 -1.07 1.31
N LYS A 80 -6.00 -2.23 1.03
CA LYS A 80 -6.75 -3.44 0.62
C LYS A 80 -7.71 -3.89 1.70
N LEU A 81 -7.28 -3.91 2.96
CA LEU A 81 -8.12 -4.29 4.09
C LEU A 81 -9.32 -3.35 4.25
N GLU A 82 -9.11 -2.05 4.09
CA GLU A 82 -10.18 -1.04 4.15
C GLU A 82 -11.19 -1.21 3.00
N ALA A 83 -10.72 -1.39 1.77
CA ALA A 83 -11.57 -1.64 0.61
C ALA A 83 -12.39 -2.94 0.75
N MET A 84 -11.79 -4.02 1.22
CA MET A 84 -12.49 -5.29 1.47
C MET A 84 -13.58 -5.16 2.55
N LYS A 85 -13.36 -4.33 3.57
CA LYS A 85 -14.39 -4.05 4.59
C LYS A 85 -15.58 -3.31 3.98
N HIS A 86 -15.34 -2.27 3.17
CA HIS A 86 -16.40 -1.51 2.51
C HIS A 86 -17.23 -2.37 1.57
N GLN A 87 -16.62 -3.26 0.80
CA GLN A 87 -17.35 -4.23 -0.02
C GLN A 87 -18.25 -5.16 0.81
N GLY A 88 -17.75 -5.63 1.96
CA GLY A 88 -18.53 -6.44 2.88
C GLY A 88 -19.71 -5.70 3.52
N GLU A 89 -19.61 -4.40 3.75
CA GLU A 89 -20.70 -3.57 4.27
C GLU A 89 -21.79 -3.31 3.24
N ARG A 90 -21.42 -3.13 1.96
CA ARG A 90 -22.40 -2.95 0.86
C ARG A 90 -23.21 -4.21 0.57
N SER A 91 -22.68 -5.38 0.85
CA SER A 91 -23.37 -6.66 0.66
C SER A 91 -24.45 -6.93 1.72
N ASP A 92 -24.33 -6.30 2.90
CA ASP A 92 -25.23 -6.49 4.04
C ASP A 92 -26.02 -5.20 4.29
N LEU A 93 -27.06 -4.95 3.50
CA LEU A 93 -28.06 -3.90 3.76
C LEU A 93 -28.92 -4.25 5.01
N GLN A 94 -28.30 -4.41 6.17
CA GLN A 94 -28.98 -4.53 7.47
C GLN A 94 -28.37 -3.58 8.49
N PRO A 95 -29.19 -2.68 9.10
CA PRO A 95 -28.70 -1.71 10.07
C PRO A 95 -28.63 -2.34 11.44
N GLU A 96 -27.51 -2.80 11.88
CA GLU A 96 -27.09 -3.03 13.29
C GLU A 96 -25.86 -3.94 13.37
N THR A 97 -24.70 -3.39 13.00
CA THR A 97 -23.43 -4.11 13.20
C THR A 97 -22.93 -3.83 14.61
N THR A 98 -22.93 -4.84 15.48
CA THR A 98 -22.32 -4.74 16.81
C THR A 98 -20.79 -4.77 16.71
N SER A 99 -20.09 -4.17 17.69
CA SER A 99 -18.61 -4.15 17.73
C SER A 99 -17.96 -5.54 17.61
N ARG A 100 -18.68 -6.59 17.98
CA ARG A 100 -18.24 -8.00 17.89
C ARG A 100 -18.23 -8.48 16.43
N GLN A 101 -19.25 -8.13 15.65
CA GLN A 101 -19.34 -8.48 14.22
C GLN A 101 -18.28 -7.75 13.39
N LEU A 102 -17.91 -6.52 13.79
CA LEU A 102 -16.80 -5.77 13.17
C LEU A 102 -15.45 -6.49 13.36
N GLY A 103 -15.21 -7.03 14.56
CA GLY A 103 -14.02 -7.81 14.86
C GLY A 103 -13.93 -9.13 14.08
N GLU A 104 -15.04 -9.83 13.93
CA GLU A 104 -15.13 -11.09 13.16
C GLU A 104 -14.94 -10.84 11.65
N LYS A 105 -15.56 -9.77 11.10
CA LYS A 105 -15.37 -9.36 9.70
C LYS A 105 -13.92 -8.97 9.43
N LEU A 106 -13.27 -8.28 10.35
CA LEU A 106 -11.86 -7.90 10.23
C LEU A 106 -10.94 -9.13 10.16
N GLN A 107 -11.18 -10.12 11.03
CA GLN A 107 -10.44 -11.37 11.04
C GLN A 107 -10.65 -12.16 9.74
N THR A 108 -11.87 -12.16 9.20
CA THR A 108 -12.20 -12.80 7.92
C THR A 108 -11.47 -12.14 6.76
N SER A 109 -11.45 -10.80 6.67
CA SER A 109 -10.76 -10.09 5.59
C SER A 109 -9.24 -10.30 5.63
N VAL A 110 -8.63 -10.30 6.82
CA VAL A 110 -7.19 -10.61 6.97
C VAL A 110 -6.90 -12.07 6.62
N ALA A 111 -7.82 -13.00 6.92
CA ALA A 111 -7.67 -14.40 6.55
C ALA A 111 -7.69 -14.59 5.03
N VAL A 112 -8.62 -13.94 4.33
CA VAL A 112 -8.68 -13.94 2.86
C VAL A 112 -7.41 -13.36 2.26
N MET A 113 -6.95 -12.20 2.74
CA MET A 113 -5.68 -11.60 2.30
C MET A 113 -4.50 -12.53 2.52
N SER A 114 -4.46 -13.24 3.65
CA SER A 114 -3.41 -14.21 4.00
C SER A 114 -3.34 -15.35 2.98
N GLU A 115 -4.48 -15.86 2.59
CA GLU A 115 -4.59 -16.95 1.60
C GLU A 115 -4.18 -16.47 0.19
N GLU A 116 -4.69 -15.31 -0.24
CA GLU A 116 -4.37 -14.74 -1.56
C GLU A 116 -2.89 -14.39 -1.74
N MET A 117 -2.26 -13.89 -0.68
CA MET A 117 -0.87 -13.39 -0.74
C MET A 117 0.17 -14.41 -0.31
N GLY A 118 -0.23 -15.55 0.23
CA GLY A 118 0.67 -16.57 0.76
C GLY A 118 1.47 -16.11 1.99
N GLU A 119 1.01 -15.06 2.69
CA GLU A 119 1.62 -14.55 3.91
C GLU A 119 0.75 -14.85 5.13
N SER A 120 1.37 -15.03 6.30
CA SER A 120 0.59 -15.26 7.52
C SER A 120 -0.21 -14.01 7.93
N GLN A 121 -1.40 -14.22 8.49
CA GLN A 121 -2.24 -13.14 9.02
C GLN A 121 -1.46 -12.24 9.98
N ARG A 122 -0.60 -12.85 10.83
CA ARG A 122 0.25 -12.13 11.76
C ARG A 122 1.25 -11.21 11.04
N GLN A 123 1.82 -11.65 9.93
CA GLN A 123 2.76 -10.85 9.17
C GLN A 123 2.06 -9.67 8.50
N ILE A 124 0.89 -9.87 7.89
CA ILE A 124 0.07 -8.81 7.32
C ILE A 124 -0.27 -7.75 8.38
N GLN A 125 -0.74 -8.18 9.57
CA GLN A 125 -1.06 -7.26 10.66
C GLN A 125 0.17 -6.47 11.13
N ARG A 126 1.34 -7.09 11.17
CA ARG A 126 2.60 -6.41 11.54
C ARG A 126 3.02 -5.37 10.50
N PHE A 127 2.84 -5.65 9.20
CA PHE A 127 3.05 -4.63 8.18
C PHE A 127 2.08 -3.47 8.33
N ILE A 128 0.77 -3.75 8.45
CA ILE A 128 -0.24 -2.71 8.67
C ILE A 128 0.11 -1.86 9.88
N ARG A 129 0.68 -2.45 10.92
CA ARG A 129 1.09 -1.74 12.12
C ARG A 129 2.13 -0.65 11.84
N LEU A 130 3.02 -0.83 10.86
CA LEU A 130 4.02 0.18 10.48
C LEU A 130 3.39 1.50 10.04
N THR A 131 2.13 1.52 9.58
CA THR A 131 1.42 2.75 9.22
C THR A 131 1.14 3.69 10.41
N ASN A 132 1.40 3.25 11.65
CA ASN A 132 1.31 4.05 12.86
C ASN A 132 2.64 4.73 13.23
N LEU A 133 3.70 4.48 12.47
CA LEU A 133 4.96 5.18 12.65
C LEU A 133 4.88 6.60 12.10
N ILE A 134 5.60 7.52 12.74
CA ILE A 134 5.82 8.85 12.15
C ILE A 134 6.67 8.72 10.89
N PRO A 135 6.52 9.66 9.91
CA PRO A 135 7.20 9.56 8.61
C PRO A 135 8.70 9.35 8.73
N GLU A 136 9.35 10.03 9.64
CA GLU A 136 10.81 9.99 9.84
C GLU A 136 11.30 8.59 10.23
N ILE A 137 10.57 7.89 11.11
CA ILE A 137 10.92 6.51 11.49
C ILE A 137 10.60 5.55 10.35
N LEU A 138 9.51 5.77 9.64
CA LEU A 138 9.12 4.94 8.51
C LEU A 138 10.15 5.02 7.37
N ASP A 139 10.66 6.21 7.07
CA ASP A 139 11.76 6.41 6.12
C ASP A 139 13.02 5.66 6.55
N MET A 140 13.35 5.68 7.84
CA MET A 140 14.49 4.91 8.37
C MET A 140 14.31 3.38 8.24
N VAL A 141 13.08 2.89 8.26
CA VAL A 141 12.77 1.47 7.99
C VAL A 141 13.00 1.15 6.52
N ASP A 142 12.55 2.01 5.61
CA ASP A 142 12.75 1.85 4.17
C ASP A 142 14.23 1.91 3.76
N GLU A 143 14.99 2.77 4.42
CA GLU A 143 16.44 2.88 4.27
C GLU A 143 17.23 1.75 4.99
N LYS A 144 16.54 0.82 5.66
CA LYS A 144 17.13 -0.29 6.44
C LYS A 144 17.99 0.16 7.64
N LYS A 145 17.83 1.40 8.09
CA LYS A 145 18.48 1.93 9.32
C LYS A 145 17.81 1.36 10.58
N ILE A 146 16.50 1.12 10.51
CA ILE A 146 15.72 0.42 11.55
C ILE A 146 15.20 -0.89 10.96
N ALA A 147 15.46 -2.00 11.63
CA ALA A 147 14.99 -3.31 11.20
C ALA A 147 13.47 -3.46 11.44
N PHE A 148 12.81 -4.32 10.67
CA PHE A 148 11.36 -4.52 10.71
C PHE A 148 10.80 -4.82 12.12
N ASN A 149 11.44 -5.70 12.89
CA ASN A 149 10.94 -6.07 14.21
C ASN A 149 10.97 -4.90 15.22
N PRO A 150 12.09 -4.17 15.39
CA PRO A 150 12.09 -2.93 16.19
C PRO A 150 11.08 -1.90 15.72
N ALA A 151 10.90 -1.74 14.40
CA ALA A 151 9.93 -0.79 13.85
C ALA A 151 8.49 -1.15 14.26
N VAL A 152 8.13 -2.44 14.25
CA VAL A 152 6.82 -2.89 14.75
C VAL A 152 6.66 -2.55 16.23
N GLU A 153 7.68 -2.73 17.07
CA GLU A 153 7.61 -2.36 18.49
C GLU A 153 7.46 -0.84 18.66
N LEU A 154 8.22 -0.03 17.92
CA LEU A 154 8.09 1.44 17.94
C LEU A 154 6.69 1.92 17.54
N SER A 155 6.00 1.18 16.68
CA SER A 155 4.63 1.52 16.24
C SER A 155 3.57 1.43 17.34
N TYR A 156 3.90 0.89 18.52
CA TYR A 156 3.02 0.90 19.70
C TYR A 156 3.16 2.16 20.54
N LEU A 157 4.21 2.94 20.32
CA LEU A 157 4.42 4.23 20.99
C LEU A 157 3.51 5.30 20.37
N LYS A 158 3.15 6.31 21.18
CA LYS A 158 2.47 7.49 20.69
C LYS A 158 3.41 8.32 19.79
N PRO A 159 2.87 9.12 18.88
CA PRO A 159 3.71 9.97 18.01
C PRO A 159 4.68 10.88 18.76
N SER A 160 4.34 11.37 19.95
CA SER A 160 5.24 12.16 20.81
C SER A 160 6.42 11.32 21.33
N GLU A 161 6.15 10.11 21.78
CA GLU A 161 7.17 9.18 22.29
C GLU A 161 8.10 8.70 21.16
N GLN A 162 7.57 8.54 19.94
CA GLN A 162 8.37 8.23 18.76
C GLN A 162 9.33 9.36 18.41
N LYS A 163 8.92 10.63 18.57
CA LYS A 163 9.80 11.81 18.38
C LYS A 163 10.90 11.85 19.44
N GLU A 164 10.55 11.65 20.71
CA GLU A 164 11.53 11.57 21.81
C GLU A 164 12.56 10.46 21.57
N PHE A 165 12.11 9.33 21.02
CA PHE A 165 13.02 8.24 20.63
C PHE A 165 14.02 8.68 19.56
N LEU A 166 13.59 9.42 18.52
CA LEU A 166 14.48 9.96 17.49
C LEU A 166 15.49 10.93 18.06
N GLU A 167 15.06 11.86 18.90
CA GLU A 167 15.96 12.82 19.59
C GLU A 167 17.01 12.10 20.43
N ALA A 168 16.62 11.04 21.15
CA ALA A 168 17.56 10.23 21.92
C ALA A 168 18.56 9.46 21.03
N MET A 169 18.13 8.96 19.89
CA MET A 169 19.01 8.31 18.91
C MET A 169 20.06 9.29 18.34
N ASP A 170 19.63 10.48 17.95
CA ASP A 170 20.52 11.52 17.40
C ASP A 170 21.55 11.96 18.43
N TYR A 171 21.13 12.13 19.70
CA TYR A 171 22.05 12.44 20.79
C TYR A 171 23.09 11.34 21.03
N ALA A 172 22.66 10.08 21.00
CA ALA A 172 23.55 8.94 21.18
C ALA A 172 24.59 8.82 20.05
N GLN A 173 24.17 9.06 18.80
CA GLN A 173 25.08 9.07 17.65
C GLN A 173 26.07 10.26 17.73
N ALA A 174 25.60 11.47 18.05
CA ALA A 174 26.46 12.63 18.20
C ALA A 174 27.51 12.44 19.30
N SER A 175 27.14 11.83 20.42
CA SER A 175 28.07 11.56 21.52
C SER A 175 29.14 10.53 21.17
N HIS A 176 28.87 9.60 20.27
CA HIS A 176 29.84 8.60 19.80
C HIS A 176 30.90 9.19 18.85
N TYR A 177 30.58 10.29 18.14
CA TYR A 177 31.53 10.99 17.27
C TYR A 177 32.46 11.96 18.02
N LEU A 178 32.17 12.27 19.30
CA LEU A 178 32.92 13.22 20.14
C LEU A 178 33.83 12.51 21.17
N SER A 179 33.78 11.19 21.25
CA SER A 179 34.61 10.34 22.08
C SER A 179 35.68 9.62 21.25
#